data_c1424e881c3587700103efc940a292da
#
_entry.id   c1424e881c3587700103efc940a292da
#
_cell.length_a   1.000
_cell.length_b   1.000
_cell.length_c   1.000
_cell.angle_alpha   90.00
_cell.angle_beta   90.00
_cell.angle_gamma   90.00
#
_symmetry.space_group_name_H-M   'P 1'
#
loop_
_entity.id
_entity.type
_entity.pdbx_description
1 polymer ?
#
loop_
_entity_poly.entity_id
_entity_poly.type
_entity_poly.pdbx_seq_one_letter_code
_entity_poly.pdbx_strand_id
1 'polypeptide(L)' 'MALRTCTVSFTGPSGVRHSVEVTAESIYEAAALGVPALKGDGWADVIVPGTELEIQVREPATCHRITVLQIRR' A
#
# COMPACT_ATOMS: atom_id res chain seq x y z
N MET A 1 -9.91 -18.46 4.57
CA MET A 1 -9.83 -17.02 4.53
C MET A 1 -9.94 -16.53 3.11
N ALA A 2 -10.59 -15.41 2.90
CA ALA A 2 -10.87 -14.92 1.56
C ALA A 2 -9.81 -13.93 1.10
N LEU A 3 -9.30 -14.14 -0.10
CA LEU A 3 -8.43 -13.16 -0.73
C LEU A 3 -9.29 -12.02 -1.29
N ARG A 4 -8.80 -10.81 -1.15
CA ARG A 4 -9.48 -9.62 -1.64
C ARG A 4 -8.54 -8.79 -2.49
N THR A 5 -9.09 -8.13 -3.49
CA THR A 5 -8.32 -7.20 -4.29
C THR A 5 -8.21 -5.88 -3.55
N CYS A 6 -6.98 -5.42 -3.36
CA CYS A 6 -6.69 -4.19 -2.65
C CYS A 6 -5.85 -3.26 -3.54
N THR A 7 -6.13 -1.96 -3.45
CA THR A 7 -5.31 -0.96 -4.11
C THR A 7 -4.46 -0.30 -3.04
N VAL A 8 -3.14 -0.42 -3.18
CA VAL A 8 -2.19 0.20 -2.26
C VAL A 8 -1.63 1.43 -2.95
N SER A 9 -1.73 2.58 -2.29
CA SER A 9 -1.30 3.83 -2.89
C SER A 9 -0.62 4.73 -1.87
N PHE A 10 0.16 5.66 -2.38
CA PHE A 10 0.73 6.73 -1.58
C PHE A 10 0.84 7.99 -2.44
N THR A 11 0.90 9.13 -1.78
CA THR A 11 1.11 10.41 -2.46
C THR A 11 2.56 10.83 -2.25
N GLY A 12 3.28 11.04 -3.35
CA GLY A 12 4.66 11.47 -3.30
C GLY A 12 4.82 12.93 -2.90
N PRO A 13 6.07 13.39 -2.71
CA PRO A 13 6.34 14.76 -2.28
C PRO A 13 5.81 15.81 -3.25
N SER A 14 5.69 15.47 -4.53
CA SER A 14 5.18 16.37 -5.55
C SER A 14 3.66 16.41 -5.61
N GLY A 15 2.97 15.63 -4.78
CA GLY A 15 1.52 15.54 -4.79
C GLY A 15 0.96 14.53 -5.78
N VAL A 16 1.81 13.81 -6.48
CA VAL A 16 1.38 12.78 -7.42
C VAL A 16 1.07 11.48 -6.67
N ARG A 17 -0.07 10.89 -6.97
CA ARG A 17 -0.50 9.64 -6.35
C ARG A 17 -0.01 8.45 -7.16
N HIS A 18 0.60 7.51 -6.48
CA HIS A 18 1.10 6.26 -7.07
C HIS A 18 0.36 5.09 -6.45
N SER A 19 -0.07 4.13 -7.26
CA SER A 19 -0.84 3.01 -6.75
C SER A 19 -0.49 1.72 -7.47
N VAL A 20 -0.69 0.60 -6.75
CA VAL A 20 -0.62 -0.75 -7.31
C VAL A 20 -1.79 -1.55 -6.77
N GLU A 21 -2.17 -2.58 -7.53
CA GLU A 21 -3.24 -3.47 -7.14
C GLU A 21 -2.64 -4.80 -6.70
N VAL A 22 -3.06 -5.30 -5.54
CA VAL A 22 -2.58 -6.58 -5.02
C VAL A 22 -3.76 -7.39 -4.50
N THR A 23 -3.58 -8.70 -4.42
CA THR A 23 -4.57 -9.59 -3.82
C THR A 23 -4.01 -10.10 -2.51
N ALA A 24 -4.74 -9.93 -1.42
CA ALA A 24 -4.26 -10.24 -0.08
C ALA A 24 -5.39 -10.60 0.85
N GLU A 25 -5.05 -11.24 1.96
CA GLU A 25 -6.01 -11.67 2.98
C GLU A 25 -6.23 -10.60 4.04
N SER A 26 -5.29 -9.68 4.20
CA SER A 26 -5.39 -8.61 5.19
C SER A 26 -4.78 -7.33 4.63
N ILE A 27 -5.10 -6.21 5.30
CA ILE A 27 -4.54 -4.92 4.89
C ILE A 27 -3.03 -4.89 5.07
N TYR A 28 -2.51 -5.56 6.10
CA TYR A 28 -1.07 -5.60 6.33
C TYR A 28 -0.35 -6.42 5.26
N GLU A 29 -0.95 -7.53 4.85
CA GLU A 29 -0.41 -8.31 3.75
C GLU A 29 -0.46 -7.51 2.44
N ALA A 30 -1.56 -6.79 2.21
CA ALA A 30 -1.68 -5.95 1.02
C ALA A 30 -0.57 -4.90 0.99
N ALA A 31 -0.31 -4.25 2.12
CA ALA A 31 0.78 -3.27 2.21
C ALA A 31 2.14 -3.93 1.98
N ALA A 32 2.35 -5.11 2.59
CA ALA A 32 3.61 -5.82 2.45
C ALA A 32 3.88 -6.24 1.00
N LEU A 33 2.83 -6.55 0.25
CA LEU A 33 2.95 -6.88 -1.16
C LEU A 33 3.06 -5.64 -2.04
N GLY A 34 2.34 -4.59 -1.68
CA GLY A 34 2.29 -3.35 -2.46
C GLY A 34 3.57 -2.54 -2.42
N VAL A 35 4.22 -2.46 -1.25
CA VAL A 35 5.44 -1.66 -1.10
C VAL A 35 6.56 -2.10 -2.04
N PRO A 36 6.91 -3.40 -2.12
CA PRO A 36 7.93 -3.83 -3.07
C PRO A 36 7.56 -3.54 -4.52
N ALA A 37 6.28 -3.68 -4.87
CA ALA A 37 5.82 -3.39 -6.23
C ALA A 37 5.99 -1.91 -6.57
N LEU A 38 5.63 -1.03 -5.63
CA LEU A 38 5.83 0.41 -5.82
C LEU A 38 7.31 0.76 -5.91
N LYS A 39 8.14 0.16 -5.06
CA LYS A 39 9.58 0.40 -5.11
C LYS A 39 10.20 -0.08 -6.42
N GLY A 40 9.68 -1.17 -6.96
CA GLY A 40 10.13 -1.71 -8.24
C GLY A 40 9.90 -0.76 -9.41
N ASP A 41 8.94 0.15 -9.28
CA ASP A 41 8.65 1.16 -10.30
C ASP A 41 9.51 2.42 -10.14
N GLY A 42 10.53 2.39 -9.28
CA GLY A 42 11.45 3.51 -9.13
C GLY A 42 11.15 4.45 -7.98
N TRP A 43 10.28 4.05 -7.06
CA TRP A 43 9.87 4.89 -5.94
C TRP A 43 10.55 4.53 -4.61
N ALA A 44 11.64 3.74 -4.69
CA ALA A 44 12.32 3.27 -3.48
C ALA A 44 12.82 4.39 -2.58
N ASP A 45 13.29 5.49 -3.19
CA ASP A 45 13.83 6.63 -2.44
C ASP A 45 12.74 7.46 -1.79
N VAL A 46 11.50 7.32 -2.24
CA VAL A 46 10.38 8.12 -1.76
C VAL A 46 9.65 7.42 -0.62
N ILE A 47 9.62 6.09 -0.65
CA ILE A 47 8.90 5.31 0.34
C ILE A 47 9.81 5.00 1.51
N VAL A 48 9.56 5.67 2.63
CA VAL A 48 10.32 5.54 3.87
C VAL A 48 9.40 5.04 4.98
N PRO A 49 9.93 4.62 6.15
CA PRO A 49 9.09 4.05 7.22
C PRO A 49 7.92 4.93 7.66
N GLY A 50 8.06 6.25 7.57
CA GLY A 50 6.99 7.18 7.94
C GLY A 50 5.99 7.46 6.85
N THR A 51 6.17 6.92 5.65
CA THR A 51 5.26 7.14 4.54
C THR A 51 3.89 6.53 4.85
N GLU A 52 2.85 7.34 4.69
CA GLU A 52 1.48 6.87 4.89
C GLU A 52 1.00 6.17 3.62
N LEU A 53 0.49 4.96 3.79
CA LEU A 53 -0.11 4.19 2.70
C LEU A 53 -1.61 4.20 2.86
N GLU A 54 -2.31 4.33 1.73
CA GLU A 54 -3.74 4.17 1.69
C GLU A 54 -4.06 2.84 1.03
N ILE A 55 -4.85 2.02 1.73
CA ILE A 55 -5.20 0.69 1.24
C ILE A 55 -6.71 0.64 1.08
N GLN A 56 -7.15 0.53 -0.15
CA GLN A 56 -8.56 0.47 -0.48
C GLN A 56 -8.94 -0.97 -0.79
N VAL A 57 -9.86 -1.51 -0.02
CA VAL A 57 -10.37 -2.86 -0.20
C VAL A 57 -11.63 -2.79 -1.06
N ARG A 58 -11.68 -3.62 -2.10
CA ARG A 58 -12.74 -3.52 -3.08
C ARG A 58 -14.09 -4.02 -2.58
N GLU A 59 -14.08 -5.10 -1.80
CA GLU A 59 -15.35 -5.69 -1.34
C GLU A 59 -15.22 -6.17 0.08
N PRO A 60 -15.94 -5.57 1.04
CA PRO A 60 -16.67 -4.31 0.91
C PRO A 60 -15.72 -3.14 0.71
N ALA A 61 -16.22 -2.06 0.13
CA ALA A 61 -15.39 -0.90 -0.14
C ALA A 61 -15.00 -0.22 1.18
N THR A 62 -13.79 -0.47 1.63
CA THR A 62 -13.24 0.15 2.84
C THR A 62 -11.86 0.73 2.52
N CYS A 63 -11.47 1.72 3.28
CA CYS A 63 -10.20 2.39 3.09
C CYS A 63 -9.43 2.38 4.41
N HIS A 64 -8.18 1.98 4.37
CA HIS A 64 -7.32 1.92 5.54
C HIS A 64 -6.06 2.71 5.27
N ARG A 65 -5.54 3.36 6.31
CA ARG A 65 -4.28 4.08 6.23
C ARG A 65 -3.33 3.56 7.28
N ILE A 66 -2.15 3.16 6.84
CA ILE A 66 -1.10 2.68 7.73
C ILE A 66 0.22 3.25 7.26
N THR A 67 1.19 3.28 8.15
CA THR A 67 2.54 3.71 7.78
C THR A 67 3.39 2.50 7.43
N VAL A 68 4.44 2.74 6.66
CA VAL A 68 5.38 1.67 6.31
C VAL A 68 5.99 1.06 7.57
N LEU A 69 6.22 1.87 8.61
CA LEU A 69 6.77 1.38 9.86
C LEU A 69 5.87 0.32 10.51
N GLN A 70 4.56 0.46 10.38
CA GLN A 70 3.60 -0.48 10.99
C GLN A 70 3.66 -1.87 10.37
N ILE A 71 4.05 -1.99 9.12
CA ILE A 71 4.13 -3.28 8.45
C ILE A 71 5.49 -3.96 8.60
N ARG A 72 6.46 -3.28 9.16
CA ARG A 72 7.83 -3.80 9.31
C ARG A 72 8.10 -4.34 10.70
N ARG A 73 7.14 -4.99 11.26
CA ARG A 73 7.20 -5.47 12.64
C ARG A 73 7.81 -6.83 12.72
#